data_b657feb7e12470d56293977aa9d20195
#
_entry.id   b657feb7e12470d56293977aa9d20195
#
_cell.length_a   1.000
_cell.length_b   1.000
_cell.length_c   1.000
_cell.angle_alpha   90.00
_cell.angle_beta   90.00
_cell.angle_gamma   90.00
#
_symmetry.space_group_name_H-M   'P 1'
#
loop_
_entity.id
_entity.type
_entity.pdbx_description
1 polymer ?
#
loop_
_entity_poly.entity_id
_entity_poly.type
_entity_poly.pdbx_seq_one_letter_code
_entity_poly.pdbx_strand_id
1 'polypeptide(L)'
;PIRAVAEPPVSNVLRGPREGFVEDMKTNMTLIRRRLRTPKLRFDIKYVGRLSHTSVAIAYIDGVADGKIVAEVKARLSAMDIDGVVEAAYVARYLEEDNFSLFDQVGTSEKPDSVAAKLLEGRVAVVIDGSPVVLTVPFVIFEHLQAAEDYYVKSYRATLLRAIRVLALTVAVLLPAAYVALQEFQYQMFPLKFLVTIMNSVYGIPLSPTIEMLVVLTIFETLSE
;
A
#
# COMPACT_ATOMS: atom_id res chain seq x y z
N PRO A 1 -21.64 -20.16 -8.73
CA PRO A 1 -22.15 -19.62 -7.46
C PRO A 1 -21.29 -18.43 -7.09
N ILE A 2 -21.91 -17.22 -7.03
CA ILE A 2 -21.24 -15.99 -6.62
C ILE A 2 -21.06 -16.09 -5.11
N ARG A 3 -19.85 -15.83 -4.62
CA ARG A 3 -19.56 -15.75 -3.19
C ARG A 3 -20.39 -14.62 -2.55
N ALA A 4 -21.01 -14.88 -1.41
CA ALA A 4 -21.68 -13.85 -0.65
C ALA A 4 -20.68 -12.75 -0.22
N VAL A 5 -21.11 -11.49 -0.27
CA VAL A 5 -20.30 -10.37 0.21
C VAL A 5 -20.00 -10.58 1.69
N ALA A 6 -18.75 -10.82 2.02
CA ALA A 6 -18.25 -11.13 3.37
C ALA A 6 -17.12 -10.17 3.75
N GLU A 7 -16.68 -10.26 4.99
CA GLU A 7 -15.52 -9.52 5.49
C GLU A 7 -14.24 -9.98 4.77
N PRO A 8 -13.39 -9.05 4.30
CA PRO A 8 -12.16 -9.41 3.62
C PRO A 8 -11.20 -10.10 4.60
N PRO A 9 -10.56 -11.22 4.19
CA PRO A 9 -9.70 -12.00 5.09
C PRO A 9 -8.42 -11.27 5.52
N VAL A 10 -7.88 -10.41 4.65
CA VAL A 10 -6.60 -9.74 4.86
C VAL A 10 -6.76 -8.36 5.49
N SER A 11 -7.87 -7.66 5.20
CA SER A 11 -8.10 -6.27 5.64
C SER A 11 -9.09 -6.17 6.80
N ASN A 12 -8.93 -6.95 7.85
CA ASN A 12 -9.79 -6.85 9.04
C ASN A 12 -9.64 -5.50 9.72
N VAL A 13 -10.76 -4.84 10.02
CA VAL A 13 -10.79 -3.58 10.78
C VAL A 13 -11.56 -3.73 12.08
N LEU A 14 -11.03 -3.13 13.14
CA LEU A 14 -11.73 -3.05 14.43
C LEU A 14 -12.96 -2.14 14.37
N ARG A 15 -12.96 -1.14 13.48
CA ARG A 15 -14.06 -0.19 13.28
C ARG A 15 -14.21 0.14 11.80
N GLY A 16 -15.43 0.04 11.27
CA GLY A 16 -15.78 0.37 9.89
C GLY A 16 -16.69 -0.68 9.24
N PRO A 17 -17.10 -0.47 7.99
CA PRO A 17 -17.85 -1.46 7.23
C PRO A 17 -17.05 -2.76 7.05
N ARG A 18 -17.76 -3.88 7.17
CA ARG A 18 -17.17 -5.21 7.03
C ARG A 18 -17.38 -5.83 5.65
N GLU A 19 -17.88 -5.02 4.71
CA GLU A 19 -18.08 -5.46 3.33
C GLU A 19 -16.75 -5.42 2.57
N GLY A 20 -16.36 -6.53 1.96
CA GLY A 20 -15.23 -6.66 1.06
C GLY A 20 -15.66 -6.82 -0.39
N PHE A 21 -14.72 -6.61 -1.31
CA PHE A 21 -14.89 -6.98 -2.70
C PHE A 21 -14.91 -8.50 -2.87
N VAL A 22 -15.52 -8.94 -3.95
CA VAL A 22 -15.63 -10.35 -4.34
C VAL A 22 -14.98 -10.56 -5.71
N GLU A 23 -14.92 -11.78 -6.18
CA GLU A 23 -14.32 -12.11 -7.47
C GLU A 23 -15.16 -11.63 -8.67
N ASP A 24 -16.45 -11.36 -8.50
CA ASP A 24 -17.35 -10.87 -9.57
C ASP A 24 -17.25 -9.35 -9.75
N MET A 25 -16.73 -8.92 -10.90
CA MET A 25 -16.57 -7.52 -11.25
C MET A 25 -17.87 -6.73 -11.17
N LYS A 26 -19.01 -7.29 -11.60
CA LYS A 26 -20.31 -6.59 -11.61
C LYS A 26 -20.80 -6.29 -10.20
N THR A 27 -20.61 -7.23 -9.29
CA THR A 27 -20.89 -7.05 -7.87
C THR A 27 -20.01 -5.95 -7.29
N ASN A 28 -18.71 -5.94 -7.60
CA ASN A 28 -17.76 -4.94 -7.14
C ASN A 28 -18.11 -3.52 -7.65
N MET A 29 -18.46 -3.39 -8.93
CA MET A 29 -18.97 -2.12 -9.49
C MET A 29 -20.23 -1.64 -8.76
N THR A 30 -21.13 -2.56 -8.40
CA THR A 30 -22.36 -2.26 -7.65
C THR A 30 -22.05 -1.79 -6.23
N LEU A 31 -21.07 -2.42 -5.55
CA LEU A 31 -20.61 -2.00 -4.23
C LEU A 31 -20.04 -0.57 -4.24
N ILE A 32 -19.27 -0.21 -5.27
CA ILE A 32 -18.75 1.14 -5.45
C ILE A 32 -19.92 2.12 -5.73
N ARG A 33 -20.84 1.79 -6.65
CA ARG A 33 -22.02 2.64 -6.96
C ARG A 33 -22.93 2.88 -5.77
N ARG A 34 -23.04 1.89 -4.87
CA ARG A 34 -23.88 2.02 -3.67
C ARG A 34 -23.33 3.07 -2.71
N ARG A 35 -22.00 3.27 -2.68
CA ARG A 35 -21.34 4.30 -1.89
C ARG A 35 -21.25 5.65 -2.59
N LEU A 36 -21.02 5.64 -3.90
CA LEU A 36 -20.90 6.84 -4.73
C LEU A 36 -22.11 6.99 -5.64
N ARG A 37 -23.16 7.59 -5.09
CA ARG A 37 -24.45 7.82 -5.79
C ARG A 37 -24.41 9.08 -6.65
N THR A 38 -23.42 9.18 -7.54
CA THR A 38 -23.27 10.31 -8.45
C THR A 38 -23.37 9.88 -9.91
N PRO A 39 -24.05 10.64 -10.79
CA PRO A 39 -24.07 10.35 -12.21
C PRO A 39 -22.72 10.57 -12.90
N LYS A 40 -21.77 11.22 -12.22
CA LYS A 40 -20.42 11.45 -12.71
C LYS A 40 -19.51 10.24 -12.55
N LEU A 41 -19.89 9.22 -11.78
CA LEU A 41 -19.13 7.98 -11.66
C LEU A 41 -19.22 7.20 -12.98
N ARG A 42 -18.08 7.06 -13.65
CA ARG A 42 -17.94 6.34 -14.92
C ARG A 42 -17.24 5.01 -14.70
N PHE A 43 -17.63 4.03 -15.51
CA PHE A 43 -16.99 2.74 -15.61
C PHE A 43 -16.75 2.44 -17.09
N ASP A 44 -15.50 2.40 -17.50
CA ASP A 44 -15.10 2.03 -18.85
C ASP A 44 -14.60 0.59 -18.84
N ILE A 45 -15.31 -0.31 -19.53
CA ILE A 45 -14.99 -1.73 -19.53
C ILE A 45 -14.06 -2.02 -20.72
N LYS A 46 -12.99 -2.75 -20.46
CA LYS A 46 -12.04 -3.27 -21.45
C LYS A 46 -11.83 -4.78 -21.23
N TYR A 47 -11.36 -5.44 -22.25
CA TYR A 47 -10.97 -6.85 -22.20
C TYR A 47 -9.47 -6.94 -22.37
N VAL A 48 -8.81 -7.70 -21.51
CA VAL A 48 -7.36 -7.86 -21.46
C VAL A 48 -7.01 -9.34 -21.48
N GLY A 49 -5.86 -9.68 -22.09
CA GLY A 49 -5.43 -11.06 -22.28
C GLY A 49 -5.91 -11.65 -23.61
N ARG A 50 -4.97 -12.21 -24.38
CA ARG A 50 -5.27 -12.81 -25.69
C ARG A 50 -6.18 -14.03 -25.59
N LEU A 51 -5.97 -14.86 -24.56
CA LEU A 51 -6.71 -16.11 -24.36
C LEU A 51 -7.77 -15.97 -23.27
N SER A 52 -7.49 -15.25 -22.17
CA SER A 52 -8.43 -15.15 -21.06
C SER A 52 -9.59 -14.18 -21.33
N HIS A 53 -9.40 -13.17 -22.18
CA HIS A 53 -10.38 -12.09 -22.42
C HIS A 53 -11.01 -11.57 -21.13
N THR A 54 -10.16 -11.36 -20.10
CA THR A 54 -10.60 -10.95 -18.76
C THR A 54 -11.17 -9.53 -18.79
N SER A 55 -12.38 -9.37 -18.25
CA SER A 55 -13.03 -8.07 -18.16
C SER A 55 -12.36 -7.19 -17.10
N VAL A 56 -12.04 -5.96 -17.46
CA VAL A 56 -11.44 -4.97 -16.57
C VAL A 56 -12.24 -3.68 -16.66
N ALA A 57 -12.76 -3.18 -15.53
CA ALA A 57 -13.49 -1.94 -15.45
C ALA A 57 -12.63 -0.83 -14.84
N ILE A 58 -12.46 0.26 -15.57
CA ILE A 58 -11.77 1.48 -15.14
C ILE A 58 -12.83 2.40 -14.53
N ALA A 59 -12.76 2.63 -13.23
CA ALA A 59 -13.70 3.49 -12.50
C ALA A 59 -13.04 4.83 -12.17
N TYR A 60 -13.74 5.91 -12.45
CA TYR A 60 -13.32 7.28 -12.12
C TYR A 60 -14.52 8.23 -12.01
N ILE A 61 -14.33 9.37 -11.36
CA ILE A 61 -15.36 10.42 -11.26
C ILE A 61 -15.05 11.51 -12.27
N ASP A 62 -15.95 11.69 -13.23
CA ASP A 62 -15.85 12.71 -14.27
C ASP A 62 -15.85 14.12 -13.68
N GLY A 63 -14.84 14.93 -14.06
CA GLY A 63 -14.63 16.28 -13.54
C GLY A 63 -13.92 16.34 -12.17
N VAL A 64 -13.54 15.20 -11.57
CA VAL A 64 -12.72 15.12 -10.35
C VAL A 64 -11.39 14.42 -10.65
N ALA A 65 -11.43 13.31 -11.36
CA ALA A 65 -10.22 12.62 -11.79
C ALA A 65 -9.47 13.40 -12.86
N ASP A 66 -8.12 13.38 -12.79
CA ASP A 66 -7.30 13.97 -13.86
C ASP A 66 -7.44 13.13 -15.14
N GLY A 67 -7.88 13.81 -16.21
CA GLY A 67 -8.07 13.19 -17.52
C GLY A 67 -6.79 12.57 -18.09
N LYS A 68 -5.60 13.08 -17.73
CA LYS A 68 -4.31 12.53 -18.15
C LYS A 68 -4.09 11.15 -17.54
N ILE A 69 -4.36 11.01 -16.24
CA ILE A 69 -4.23 9.72 -15.52
C ILE A 69 -5.21 8.70 -16.08
N VAL A 70 -6.46 9.11 -16.33
CA VAL A 70 -7.48 8.24 -16.94
C VAL A 70 -7.04 7.76 -18.33
N ALA A 71 -6.52 8.67 -19.16
CA ALA A 71 -6.03 8.35 -20.50
C ALA A 71 -4.83 7.41 -20.46
N GLU A 72 -3.92 7.63 -19.53
CA GLU A 72 -2.74 6.81 -19.35
C GLU A 72 -3.09 5.38 -18.90
N VAL A 73 -3.95 5.22 -17.90
CA VAL A 73 -4.46 3.92 -17.47
C VAL A 73 -5.10 3.16 -18.64
N LYS A 74 -5.93 3.86 -19.44
CA LYS A 74 -6.53 3.29 -20.64
C LYS A 74 -5.50 2.86 -21.68
N ALA A 75 -4.47 3.67 -21.90
CA ALA A 75 -3.41 3.37 -22.85
C ALA A 75 -2.59 2.15 -22.39
N ARG A 76 -2.16 2.11 -21.14
CA ARG A 76 -1.39 0.99 -20.58
C ARG A 76 -2.17 -0.33 -20.62
N LEU A 77 -3.45 -0.32 -20.23
CA LEU A 77 -4.30 -1.51 -20.33
C LEU A 77 -4.53 -1.96 -21.79
N SER A 78 -4.56 -1.03 -22.74
CA SER A 78 -4.70 -1.37 -24.17
C SER A 78 -3.41 -1.87 -24.79
N ALA A 79 -2.26 -1.47 -24.27
CA ALA A 79 -0.93 -1.92 -24.70
C ALA A 79 -0.51 -3.24 -24.06
N MET A 80 -1.33 -3.75 -23.15
CA MET A 80 -1.04 -4.98 -22.39
C MET A 80 -1.10 -6.20 -23.31
N ASP A 81 0.05 -6.80 -23.56
CA ASP A 81 0.21 -7.95 -24.45
C ASP A 81 0.61 -9.19 -23.65
N ILE A 82 -0.41 -9.87 -23.10
CA ILE A 82 -0.27 -11.11 -22.31
C ILE A 82 -1.34 -12.10 -22.71
N ASP A 83 -1.07 -13.37 -22.49
CA ASP A 83 -2.02 -14.45 -22.85
C ASP A 83 -3.20 -14.50 -21.89
N GLY A 84 -3.00 -14.23 -20.61
CA GLY A 84 -4.07 -14.25 -19.62
C GLY A 84 -3.81 -13.42 -18.37
N VAL A 85 -4.89 -12.89 -17.81
CA VAL A 85 -4.94 -12.22 -16.50
C VAL A 85 -5.68 -13.15 -15.55
N VAL A 86 -4.96 -13.66 -14.56
CA VAL A 86 -5.53 -14.57 -13.54
C VAL A 86 -5.85 -13.81 -12.26
N GLU A 87 -5.08 -12.75 -11.97
CA GLU A 87 -5.18 -12.00 -10.73
C GLU A 87 -4.78 -10.53 -10.93
N ALA A 88 -5.21 -9.63 -10.02
CA ALA A 88 -4.97 -8.19 -10.10
C ALA A 88 -3.48 -7.81 -10.18
N ALA A 89 -2.60 -8.58 -9.56
CA ALA A 89 -1.15 -8.34 -9.57
C ALA A 89 -0.55 -8.30 -10.99
N TYR A 90 -1.10 -9.08 -11.93
CA TYR A 90 -0.66 -9.02 -13.33
C TYR A 90 -0.95 -7.66 -13.96
N VAL A 91 -2.12 -7.08 -13.65
CA VAL A 91 -2.51 -5.77 -14.17
C VAL A 91 -1.72 -4.66 -13.46
N ALA A 92 -1.49 -4.79 -12.15
CA ALA A 92 -0.74 -3.82 -11.36
C ALA A 92 0.63 -3.56 -11.97
N ARG A 93 1.38 -4.61 -12.31
CA ARG A 93 2.72 -4.51 -12.93
C ARG A 93 2.73 -3.72 -14.24
N TYR A 94 1.67 -3.79 -15.05
CA TYR A 94 1.56 -3.01 -16.29
C TYR A 94 1.12 -1.56 -16.06
N LEU A 95 0.52 -1.28 -14.90
CA LEU A 95 0.13 0.08 -14.52
C LEU A 95 1.28 0.85 -13.86
N GLU A 96 2.32 0.16 -13.39
CA GLU A 96 3.54 0.78 -12.86
C GLU A 96 4.37 1.44 -13.98
N GLU A 97 4.97 2.59 -13.68
CA GLU A 97 5.86 3.30 -14.62
C GLU A 97 7.25 2.70 -14.63
N ASP A 98 7.74 2.33 -13.45
CA ASP A 98 9.08 1.79 -13.24
C ASP A 98 9.01 0.48 -12.48
N ASN A 99 9.30 -0.61 -13.19
CA ASN A 99 9.34 -1.97 -12.64
C ASN A 99 10.51 -2.20 -11.63
N PHE A 100 11.45 -1.28 -11.54
CA PHE A 100 12.58 -1.33 -10.59
C PHE A 100 12.38 -0.41 -9.38
N SER A 101 11.26 0.29 -9.30
CA SER A 101 10.94 1.11 -8.14
C SER A 101 10.78 0.23 -6.89
N LEU A 102 11.45 0.63 -5.80
CA LEU A 102 11.28 0.02 -4.48
C LEU A 102 9.93 0.39 -3.83
N PHE A 103 9.24 1.39 -4.38
CA PHE A 103 7.98 1.87 -3.85
C PHE A 103 6.84 1.50 -4.79
N ASP A 104 5.75 1.02 -4.21
CA ASP A 104 4.52 0.74 -4.94
C ASP A 104 4.00 2.02 -5.63
N GLN A 105 3.65 1.89 -6.89
CA GLN A 105 3.04 2.96 -7.69
C GLN A 105 1.55 2.73 -7.89
N VAL A 106 1.09 1.52 -7.57
CA VAL A 106 -0.28 1.07 -7.66
C VAL A 106 -0.76 0.59 -6.29
N GLY A 107 -1.78 1.23 -5.77
CA GLY A 107 -2.39 0.83 -4.50
C GLY A 107 -3.37 -0.32 -4.69
N THR A 108 -3.45 -1.20 -3.71
CA THR A 108 -4.40 -2.31 -3.67
C THR A 108 -5.41 -2.12 -2.56
N SER A 109 -6.64 -2.58 -2.74
CA SER A 109 -7.66 -2.54 -1.70
C SER A 109 -8.72 -3.61 -1.91
N GLU A 110 -9.06 -4.30 -0.82
CA GLU A 110 -10.20 -5.23 -0.78
C GLU A 110 -11.49 -4.55 -0.28
N LYS A 111 -11.43 -3.24 0.06
CA LYS A 111 -12.53 -2.52 0.70
C LYS A 111 -13.19 -1.50 -0.20
N PRO A 112 -14.50 -1.64 -0.46
CA PRO A 112 -15.25 -0.69 -1.28
C PRO A 112 -15.31 0.73 -0.72
N ASP A 113 -15.24 0.92 0.60
CA ASP A 113 -15.22 2.22 1.25
C ASP A 113 -13.91 2.96 1.03
N SER A 114 -12.78 2.26 1.14
CA SER A 114 -11.46 2.80 0.85
C SER A 114 -11.32 3.24 -0.61
N VAL A 115 -11.77 2.39 -1.54
CA VAL A 115 -11.77 2.72 -2.98
C VAL A 115 -12.70 3.90 -3.27
N ALA A 116 -13.87 3.96 -2.64
CA ALA A 116 -14.79 5.09 -2.81
C ALA A 116 -14.18 6.41 -2.30
N ALA A 117 -13.48 6.40 -1.17
CA ALA A 117 -12.76 7.58 -0.67
C ALA A 117 -11.68 8.04 -1.66
N LYS A 118 -10.89 7.12 -2.19
CA LYS A 118 -9.84 7.41 -3.18
C LYS A 118 -10.41 7.97 -4.49
N LEU A 119 -11.55 7.46 -4.95
CA LEU A 119 -12.25 8.01 -6.13
C LEU A 119 -12.73 9.44 -5.90
N LEU A 120 -13.19 9.78 -4.68
CA LEU A 120 -13.55 11.16 -4.32
C LEU A 120 -12.35 12.11 -4.29
N GLU A 121 -11.16 11.60 -4.04
CA GLU A 121 -9.89 12.33 -4.10
C GLU A 121 -9.38 12.53 -5.55
N GLY A 122 -10.09 11.98 -6.56
CA GLY A 122 -9.74 12.11 -7.98
C GLY A 122 -8.86 11.00 -8.52
N ARG A 123 -8.68 9.90 -7.80
CA ARG A 123 -7.95 8.74 -8.28
C ARG A 123 -8.78 7.89 -9.22
N VAL A 124 -8.10 7.01 -9.93
CA VAL A 124 -8.69 6.03 -10.83
C VAL A 124 -8.61 4.66 -10.16
N ALA A 125 -9.71 3.92 -10.19
CA ALA A 125 -9.73 2.54 -9.70
C ALA A 125 -9.89 1.57 -10.85
N VAL A 126 -9.21 0.43 -10.78
CA VAL A 126 -9.28 -0.64 -11.78
C VAL A 126 -9.80 -1.89 -11.11
N VAL A 127 -10.98 -2.32 -11.54
CA VAL A 127 -11.69 -3.51 -11.05
C VAL A 127 -11.52 -4.63 -12.06
N ILE A 128 -10.99 -5.77 -11.63
CA ILE A 128 -10.66 -6.90 -12.49
C ILE A 128 -11.61 -8.05 -12.17
N ASP A 129 -12.14 -8.67 -13.20
CA ASP A 129 -12.98 -9.85 -13.05
C ASP A 129 -12.14 -11.05 -12.61
N GLY A 130 -12.62 -11.80 -11.62
CA GLY A 130 -11.89 -12.91 -11.02
C GLY A 130 -11.01 -12.54 -9.83
N SER A 131 -10.86 -11.24 -9.48
CA SER A 131 -10.05 -10.81 -8.34
C SER A 131 -10.88 -10.00 -7.33
N PRO A 132 -10.76 -10.27 -6.01
CA PRO A 132 -11.38 -9.47 -4.95
C PRO A 132 -10.57 -8.20 -4.64
N VAL A 133 -9.46 -7.97 -5.34
CA VAL A 133 -8.59 -6.82 -5.15
C VAL A 133 -8.84 -5.78 -6.24
N VAL A 134 -9.10 -4.54 -5.81
CA VAL A 134 -9.23 -3.39 -6.70
C VAL A 134 -7.96 -2.56 -6.63
N LEU A 135 -7.42 -2.24 -7.82
CA LEU A 135 -6.22 -1.41 -7.95
C LEU A 135 -6.61 0.08 -7.96
N THR A 136 -5.77 0.93 -7.40
CA THR A 136 -5.98 2.38 -7.38
C THR A 136 -4.71 3.12 -7.82
N VAL A 137 -4.86 4.08 -8.74
CA VAL A 137 -3.76 4.89 -9.26
C VAL A 137 -4.13 6.38 -9.28
N PRO A 138 -3.17 7.27 -9.04
CA PRO A 138 -1.81 7.01 -8.58
C PRO A 138 -1.78 6.60 -7.10
N PHE A 139 -0.77 5.85 -6.70
CA PHE A 139 -0.49 5.56 -5.31
C PHE A 139 0.62 6.48 -4.79
N VAL A 140 0.47 7.01 -3.60
CA VAL A 140 1.47 7.91 -2.99
C VAL A 140 2.01 7.30 -1.70
N ILE A 141 3.30 7.47 -1.46
CA ILE A 141 4.02 6.90 -0.31
C ILE A 141 3.35 7.20 1.05
N PHE A 142 2.68 8.35 1.17
CA PHE A 142 1.95 8.70 2.39
C PHE A 142 0.76 7.78 2.68
N GLU A 143 0.28 7.01 1.71
CA GLU A 143 -0.80 6.04 1.91
C GLU A 143 -0.38 4.86 2.77
N HIS A 144 0.90 4.46 2.72
CA HIS A 144 1.45 3.47 3.65
C HIS A 144 1.34 3.90 5.12
N LEU A 145 1.32 5.22 5.36
CA LEU A 145 1.17 5.80 6.69
C LEU A 145 -0.30 6.01 7.10
N GLN A 146 -1.26 5.75 6.19
CA GLN A 146 -2.68 5.87 6.45
C GLN A 146 -3.29 4.49 6.67
N ALA A 147 -3.98 4.31 7.79
CA ALA A 147 -4.81 3.13 8.00
C ALA A 147 -6.27 3.46 7.65
N ALA A 148 -7.01 2.48 7.13
CA ALA A 148 -8.44 2.63 6.85
C ALA A 148 -9.23 3.05 8.10
N GLU A 149 -8.78 2.69 9.28
CA GLU A 149 -9.37 3.05 10.57
C GLU A 149 -9.30 4.54 10.88
N ASP A 150 -8.33 5.27 10.31
CA ASP A 150 -8.16 6.71 10.54
C ASP A 150 -9.38 7.53 10.09
N TYR A 151 -10.15 7.00 9.12
CA TYR A 151 -11.37 7.64 8.61
C TYR A 151 -12.60 7.45 9.53
N TYR A 152 -12.53 6.51 10.50
CA TYR A 152 -13.64 6.17 11.41
C TYR A 152 -13.44 6.68 12.84
N VAL A 153 -12.35 7.40 13.08
CA VAL A 153 -12.07 8.05 14.37
C VAL A 153 -12.20 9.57 14.25
N LYS A 154 -12.30 10.25 15.39
CA LYS A 154 -12.34 11.73 15.42
C LYS A 154 -11.06 12.29 14.79
N SER A 155 -11.17 13.37 14.02
CA SER A 155 -10.07 13.96 13.23
C SER A 155 -8.79 14.22 14.04
N TYR A 156 -8.90 14.72 15.28
CA TYR A 156 -7.73 14.95 16.15
C TYR A 156 -6.99 13.64 16.50
N ARG A 157 -7.73 12.53 16.71
CA ARG A 157 -7.12 11.22 16.99
C ARG A 157 -6.45 10.66 15.73
N ALA A 158 -7.08 10.78 14.57
CA ALA A 158 -6.50 10.38 13.30
C ALA A 158 -5.18 11.13 13.04
N THR A 159 -5.18 12.45 13.24
CA THR A 159 -3.97 13.27 13.10
C THR A 159 -2.87 12.85 14.08
N LEU A 160 -3.22 12.62 15.34
CA LEU A 160 -2.26 12.16 16.35
C LEU A 160 -1.68 10.79 16.00
N LEU A 161 -2.52 9.83 15.59
CA LEU A 161 -2.06 8.49 15.21
C LEU A 161 -1.14 8.53 13.97
N ARG A 162 -1.45 9.37 12.98
CA ARG A 162 -0.58 9.59 11.81
C ARG A 162 0.76 10.21 12.24
N ALA A 163 0.74 11.22 13.11
CA ALA A 163 1.96 11.84 13.62
C ALA A 163 2.84 10.85 14.39
N ILE A 164 2.23 10.00 15.24
CA ILE A 164 2.95 8.93 15.96
C ILE A 164 3.55 7.92 14.98
N ARG A 165 2.83 7.55 13.90
CA ARG A 165 3.30 6.61 12.89
C ARG A 165 4.52 7.15 12.12
N VAL A 166 4.46 8.44 11.72
CA VAL A 166 5.59 9.15 11.09
C VAL A 166 6.78 9.24 12.04
N LEU A 167 6.54 9.60 13.30
CA LEU A 167 7.59 9.66 14.32
C LEU A 167 8.22 8.28 14.57
N ALA A 168 7.40 7.24 14.68
CA ALA A 168 7.88 5.87 14.89
C ALA A 168 8.77 5.40 13.72
N LEU A 169 8.37 5.67 12.47
CA LEU A 169 9.16 5.36 11.29
C LEU A 169 10.48 6.14 11.28
N THR A 170 10.43 7.44 11.60
CA THR A 170 11.64 8.28 11.70
C THR A 170 12.60 7.74 12.76
N VAL A 171 12.09 7.38 13.94
CA VAL A 171 12.88 6.80 15.03
C VAL A 171 13.44 5.44 14.63
N ALA A 172 12.65 4.59 13.97
CA ALA A 172 13.09 3.27 13.53
C ALA A 172 14.27 3.34 12.55
N VAL A 173 14.32 4.36 11.69
CA VAL A 173 15.44 4.58 10.75
C VAL A 173 16.63 5.27 11.42
N LEU A 174 16.39 6.33 12.21
CA LEU A 174 17.45 7.16 12.76
C LEU A 174 18.12 6.54 13.99
N LEU A 175 17.40 5.76 14.81
CA LEU A 175 17.92 5.23 16.07
C LEU A 175 19.08 4.26 15.87
N PRO A 176 19.04 3.27 14.96
CA PRO A 176 20.18 2.41 14.65
C PRO A 176 21.38 3.21 14.13
N ALA A 177 21.15 4.16 13.23
CA ALA A 177 22.20 5.02 12.68
C ALA A 177 22.84 5.89 13.76
N ALA A 178 22.03 6.48 14.65
CA ALA A 178 22.52 7.26 15.78
C ALA A 178 23.32 6.42 16.77
N TYR A 179 22.88 5.17 17.05
CA TYR A 179 23.60 4.25 17.90
C TYR A 179 25.01 3.96 17.36
N VAL A 180 25.13 3.60 16.07
CA VAL A 180 26.42 3.36 15.42
C VAL A 180 27.29 4.61 15.42
N ALA A 181 26.73 5.77 15.08
CA ALA A 181 27.45 7.03 15.04
C ALA A 181 28.01 7.42 16.43
N LEU A 182 27.21 7.25 17.49
CA LEU A 182 27.66 7.50 18.86
C LEU A 182 28.75 6.50 19.30
N GLN A 183 28.66 5.26 18.91
CA GLN A 183 29.60 4.22 19.30
C GLN A 183 30.94 4.34 18.56
N GLU A 184 30.95 4.74 17.29
CA GLU A 184 32.19 4.86 16.51
C GLU A 184 32.87 6.23 16.60
N PHE A 185 32.06 7.33 16.68
CA PHE A 185 32.62 8.67 16.53
C PHE A 185 32.53 9.54 17.79
N GLN A 186 31.67 9.24 18.76
CA GLN A 186 31.35 10.15 19.86
C GLN A 186 31.38 9.47 21.24
N TYR A 187 32.48 8.71 21.55
CA TYR A 187 32.65 8.04 22.85
C TYR A 187 32.52 8.97 24.05
N GLN A 188 32.87 10.25 23.87
CA GLN A 188 32.91 11.24 24.97
C GLN A 188 31.52 11.64 25.47
N MET A 189 30.46 11.39 24.68
CA MET A 189 29.08 11.70 25.08
C MET A 189 28.51 10.70 26.10
N PHE A 190 29.12 9.53 26.25
CA PHE A 190 28.66 8.51 27.19
C PHE A 190 29.29 8.67 28.57
N PRO A 191 28.51 8.49 29.67
CA PRO A 191 29.06 8.36 30.99
C PRO A 191 30.10 7.20 31.06
N LEU A 192 31.21 7.40 31.76
CA LEU A 192 32.29 6.45 31.78
C LEU A 192 31.88 5.02 32.16
N LYS A 193 30.92 4.88 33.09
CA LYS A 193 30.36 3.58 33.49
C LYS A 193 29.66 2.86 32.34
N PHE A 194 28.92 3.59 31.52
CA PHE A 194 28.18 3.06 30.38
C PHE A 194 29.14 2.65 29.25
N LEU A 195 30.17 3.45 29.03
CA LEU A 195 31.23 3.18 28.06
C LEU A 195 31.98 1.88 28.38
N VAL A 196 32.36 1.70 29.66
CA VAL A 196 33.01 0.46 30.13
C VAL A 196 32.10 -0.76 29.95
N THR A 197 30.81 -0.61 30.19
CA THR A 197 29.84 -1.70 29.98
C THR A 197 29.73 -2.08 28.50
N ILE A 198 29.64 -1.10 27.59
CA ILE A 198 29.64 -1.35 26.16
C ILE A 198 30.93 -2.03 25.72
N MET A 199 32.09 -1.51 26.13
CA MET A 199 33.40 -2.11 25.79
C MET A 199 33.49 -3.56 26.24
N ASN A 200 33.03 -3.87 27.45
CA ASN A 200 33.04 -5.25 27.95
C ASN A 200 32.07 -6.18 27.21
N SER A 201 30.93 -5.64 26.72
CA SER A 201 29.94 -6.41 25.94
C SER A 201 30.41 -6.69 24.52
N VAL A 202 31.18 -5.79 23.93
CA VAL A 202 31.72 -5.92 22.56
C VAL A 202 33.07 -6.66 22.56
N TYR A 203 33.69 -6.85 23.73
CA TYR A 203 34.98 -7.52 23.83
C TYR A 203 34.88 -8.98 23.37
N GLY A 204 35.62 -9.31 22.30
CA GLY A 204 35.62 -10.65 21.70
C GLY A 204 34.71 -10.81 20.48
N ILE A 205 33.96 -9.80 20.08
CA ILE A 205 33.17 -9.82 18.84
C ILE A 205 34.08 -9.36 17.68
N PRO A 206 34.28 -10.19 16.63
CA PRO A 206 35.19 -9.86 15.53
C PRO A 206 34.66 -8.88 14.51
N LEU A 207 33.40 -8.40 14.67
CA LEU A 207 32.71 -7.51 13.74
C LEU A 207 32.75 -6.07 14.23
N SER A 208 32.82 -5.10 13.29
CA SER A 208 32.64 -3.71 13.65
C SER A 208 31.17 -3.44 14.05
N PRO A 209 30.88 -2.45 14.90
CA PRO A 209 29.54 -2.12 15.34
C PRO A 209 28.56 -1.87 14.17
N THR A 210 29.05 -1.28 13.09
CA THR A 210 28.27 -1.05 11.86
C THR A 210 27.83 -2.37 11.23
N ILE A 211 28.75 -3.32 11.06
CA ILE A 211 28.45 -4.63 10.45
C ILE A 211 27.53 -5.44 11.37
N GLU A 212 27.80 -5.44 12.68
CA GLU A 212 26.94 -6.10 13.66
C GLU A 212 25.49 -5.61 13.57
N MET A 213 25.30 -4.28 13.53
CA MET A 213 23.96 -3.69 13.42
C MET A 213 23.27 -4.05 12.11
N LEU A 214 23.99 -4.04 10.98
CA LEU A 214 23.43 -4.45 9.69
C LEU A 214 23.00 -5.92 9.71
N VAL A 215 23.81 -6.80 10.26
CA VAL A 215 23.48 -8.23 10.37
C VAL A 215 22.24 -8.43 11.25
N VAL A 216 22.18 -7.78 12.41
CA VAL A 216 21.03 -7.86 13.31
C VAL A 216 19.77 -7.35 12.64
N LEU A 217 19.80 -6.18 11.98
CA LEU A 217 18.64 -5.64 11.27
C LEU A 217 18.19 -6.57 10.14
N THR A 218 19.13 -7.13 9.36
CA THR A 218 18.80 -8.09 8.29
C THR A 218 18.16 -9.37 8.83
N ILE A 219 18.65 -9.89 9.96
CA ILE A 219 18.06 -11.07 10.61
C ILE A 219 16.64 -10.74 11.09
N PHE A 220 16.43 -9.59 11.75
CA PHE A 220 15.11 -9.18 12.20
C PHE A 220 14.13 -9.06 11.04
N GLU A 221 14.53 -8.43 9.93
CA GLU A 221 13.70 -8.28 8.74
C GLU A 221 13.32 -9.65 8.15
N THR A 222 14.31 -10.54 8.01
CA THR A 222 14.08 -11.90 7.48
C THR A 222 13.17 -12.75 8.39
N LEU A 223 13.21 -12.52 9.71
CA LEU A 223 12.34 -13.23 10.66
C LEU A 223 10.94 -12.62 10.76
N SER A 224 10.77 -11.37 10.32
CA SER A 224 9.47 -10.67 10.32
C SER A 224 8.60 -11.01 9.10
N GLU A 225 9.19 -11.53 8.01
CA GLU A 225 8.50 -12.07 6.84
C GLU A 225 7.99 -13.49 7.08
#